data_b83da765be426589eaabb99c11ff3283
#
_entry.id   b83da765be426589eaabb99c11ff3283
#
_cell.length_a   1.000
_cell.length_b   1.000
_cell.length_c   1.000
_cell.angle_alpha   90.00
_cell.angle_beta   90.00
_cell.angle_gamma   90.00
#
_symmetry.space_group_name_H-M   'P 1'
#
loop_
_entity.id
_entity.type
_entity.pdbx_description
1 polymer ?
#
loop_
_entity_poly.entity_id
_entity_poly.type
_entity_poly.pdbx_seq_one_letter_code
_entity_poly.pdbx_strand_id
1 'polypeptide(L)'
;MGSIAGSKKLKRQMAPLFWGINRKNKRFVITVRPGSHPKNRSIPTALLLRDVLNVVTTLREAKSVIYNGKVIVDGIIRKSLHHSIGLMDVVELQGVSDVYRLVPTHGHTLQPIKIETDEKSKKLVKVTSKTTIKGKKTQLGFHDGRTIIAENDVNVGDSCLIQIPEQKILDVIKLEKDSLVIVTRGINTGQVGHVNSINKATFTLSKRINLTIDKKKFEMPADLVIAVGKEKPVIQIR
;
A
#
# COMPACT_ATOMS: atom_id res chain seq x y z
N MET A 1 18.36 1.97 -31.72
CA MET A 1 17.04 1.93 -31.06
C MET A 1 17.26 1.76 -29.57
N GLY A 2 16.81 2.71 -28.76
CA GLY A 2 16.87 2.59 -27.30
C GLY A 2 16.01 1.41 -26.83
N SER A 3 16.46 0.67 -25.82
CA SER A 3 15.68 -0.39 -25.18
C SER A 3 14.44 0.23 -24.51
N ILE A 4 13.26 -0.05 -25.03
CA ILE A 4 11.98 0.40 -24.48
C ILE A 4 11.71 -0.26 -23.12
N ALA A 5 12.30 -1.43 -22.86
CA ALA A 5 12.19 -2.14 -21.59
C ALA A 5 13.38 -1.82 -20.68
N GLY A 6 13.12 -1.29 -19.50
CA GLY A 6 14.15 -1.12 -18.45
C GLY A 6 14.83 -2.44 -18.09
N SER A 7 15.99 -2.36 -17.44
CA SER A 7 16.75 -3.54 -17.05
C SER A 7 15.90 -4.50 -16.18
N LYS A 8 15.80 -5.75 -16.58
CA LYS A 8 15.15 -6.83 -15.83
C LYS A 8 15.92 -7.23 -14.56
N LYS A 9 17.17 -6.78 -14.44
CA LYS A 9 18.06 -7.08 -13.30
C LYS A 9 18.22 -5.84 -12.43
N LEU A 10 18.04 -5.98 -11.13
CA LEU A 10 18.25 -4.92 -10.15
C LEU A 10 19.54 -5.18 -9.37
N LYS A 11 20.49 -4.25 -9.45
CA LYS A 11 21.65 -4.26 -8.55
C LYS A 11 21.17 -3.98 -7.12
N ARG A 12 21.66 -4.74 -6.14
CA ARG A 12 21.25 -4.62 -4.74
C ARG A 12 21.47 -3.21 -4.17
N GLN A 13 22.52 -2.52 -4.57
CA GLN A 13 22.79 -1.14 -4.18
C GLN A 13 21.73 -0.14 -4.64
N MET A 14 21.06 -0.44 -5.79
CA MET A 14 20.00 0.39 -6.38
C MET A 14 18.59 0.01 -5.89
N ALA A 15 18.49 -0.92 -4.94
CA ALA A 15 17.21 -1.28 -4.35
C ALA A 15 16.66 -0.13 -3.49
N PRO A 16 15.33 0.05 -3.40
CA PRO A 16 14.73 1.03 -2.51
C PRO A 16 15.21 0.87 -1.07
N LEU A 17 15.43 1.98 -0.37
CA LEU A 17 15.97 1.98 1.01
C LEU A 17 15.04 1.25 1.98
N PHE A 18 13.73 1.42 1.82
CA PHE A 18 12.72 0.87 2.71
C PHE A 18 12.59 -0.67 2.66
N TRP A 19 13.27 -1.34 1.70
CA TRP A 19 13.30 -2.81 1.69
C TRP A 19 14.09 -3.41 2.86
N GLY A 20 14.94 -2.63 3.54
CA GLY A 20 15.70 -3.06 4.72
C GLY A 20 16.73 -4.16 4.46
N ILE A 21 17.11 -4.40 3.20
CA ILE A 21 18.01 -5.50 2.81
C ILE A 21 19.47 -5.18 3.04
N ASN A 22 20.27 -6.18 3.43
CA ASN A 22 21.70 -6.05 3.52
C ASN A 22 22.32 -5.77 2.14
N ARG A 23 22.93 -4.59 1.95
CA ARG A 23 23.45 -4.13 0.66
C ARG A 23 24.80 -4.73 0.27
N LYS A 24 25.58 -5.20 1.24
CA LYS A 24 26.92 -5.80 1.02
C LYS A 24 26.88 -7.29 0.65
N ASN A 25 25.70 -7.87 0.49
CA ASN A 25 25.51 -9.26 0.08
C ASN A 25 25.61 -9.40 -1.46
N LYS A 26 25.02 -10.45 -2.05
CA LYS A 26 25.03 -10.76 -3.49
C LYS A 26 24.72 -9.53 -4.38
N ARG A 27 25.38 -9.43 -5.54
CA ARG A 27 25.29 -8.29 -6.47
C ARG A 27 23.87 -7.93 -6.89
N PHE A 28 23.01 -8.93 -7.13
CA PHE A 28 21.65 -8.72 -7.62
C PHE A 28 20.60 -9.06 -6.56
N VAL A 29 19.45 -8.43 -6.67
CA VAL A 29 18.25 -8.69 -5.87
C VAL A 29 17.05 -8.85 -6.79
N ILE A 30 16.03 -9.54 -6.30
CA ILE A 30 14.76 -9.70 -7.01
C ILE A 30 14.12 -8.33 -7.18
N THR A 31 13.72 -8.01 -8.40
CA THR A 31 13.00 -6.78 -8.71
C THR A 31 11.51 -7.04 -8.79
N VAL A 32 10.72 -6.04 -8.50
CA VAL A 32 9.27 -6.03 -8.74
C VAL A 32 9.03 -5.94 -10.25
N ARG A 33 8.07 -6.70 -10.77
CA ARG A 33 7.51 -6.53 -12.11
C ARG A 33 6.33 -5.55 -12.07
N PRO A 34 5.98 -4.92 -13.21
CA PRO A 34 4.77 -4.11 -13.30
C PRO A 34 3.54 -4.88 -12.82
N GLY A 35 2.69 -4.24 -12.05
CA GLY A 35 1.51 -4.85 -11.43
C GLY A 35 0.74 -3.84 -10.57
N SER A 36 0.19 -4.30 -9.46
CA SER A 36 -0.65 -3.51 -8.55
C SER A 36 0.04 -2.25 -8.00
N HIS A 37 1.32 -2.36 -7.65
CA HIS A 37 2.05 -1.24 -7.06
C HIS A 37 3.34 -0.91 -7.82
N PRO A 38 3.74 0.36 -7.89
CA PRO A 38 5.01 0.75 -8.51
C PRO A 38 6.20 0.28 -7.66
N LYS A 39 7.34 0.02 -8.32
CA LYS A 39 8.57 -0.51 -7.70
C LYS A 39 9.06 0.29 -6.49
N ASN A 40 8.91 1.60 -6.51
CA ASN A 40 9.35 2.50 -5.44
C ASN A 40 8.40 2.54 -4.23
N ARG A 41 7.29 1.78 -4.25
CA ARG A 41 6.27 1.72 -3.19
C ARG A 41 5.86 0.29 -2.85
N SER A 42 6.63 -0.70 -3.28
CA SER A 42 6.27 -2.10 -3.08
C SER A 42 7.49 -2.97 -2.84
N ILE A 43 7.25 -4.13 -2.25
CA ILE A 43 8.24 -5.16 -1.97
C ILE A 43 7.89 -6.40 -2.81
N PRO A 44 8.85 -7.06 -3.48
CA PRO A 44 8.56 -8.30 -4.20
C PRO A 44 8.27 -9.44 -3.22
N THR A 45 7.31 -10.30 -3.55
CA THR A 45 6.85 -11.42 -2.70
C THR A 45 7.97 -12.26 -2.11
N ALA A 46 8.95 -12.65 -2.93
CA ALA A 46 10.05 -13.48 -2.45
C ALA A 46 10.97 -12.78 -1.44
N LEU A 47 11.09 -11.46 -1.53
CA LEU A 47 11.87 -10.66 -0.59
C LEU A 47 11.10 -10.46 0.72
N LEU A 48 9.78 -10.25 0.62
CA LEU A 48 8.92 -10.17 1.80
C LEU A 48 9.02 -11.44 2.65
N LEU A 49 8.94 -12.64 2.04
CA LEU A 49 9.02 -13.91 2.77
C LEU A 49 10.39 -14.16 3.41
N ARG A 50 11.47 -13.78 2.72
CA ARG A 50 12.83 -14.09 3.14
C ARG A 50 13.43 -13.05 4.07
N ASP A 51 13.34 -11.75 3.71
CA ASP A 51 14.11 -10.70 4.37
C ASP A 51 13.24 -9.89 5.36
N VAL A 52 11.92 -9.90 5.22
CA VAL A 52 11.02 -9.13 6.08
C VAL A 52 10.30 -10.03 7.09
N LEU A 53 9.63 -11.10 6.63
CA LEU A 53 8.94 -12.05 7.50
C LEU A 53 9.87 -13.14 8.06
N ASN A 54 11.01 -13.37 7.42
CA ASN A 54 11.99 -14.42 7.79
C ASN A 54 11.38 -15.84 7.91
N VAL A 55 10.33 -16.11 7.14
CA VAL A 55 9.67 -17.43 7.10
C VAL A 55 10.50 -18.46 6.34
N VAL A 56 11.32 -17.99 5.40
CA VAL A 56 12.24 -18.79 4.59
C VAL A 56 13.63 -18.17 4.60
N THR A 57 14.67 -19.00 4.56
CA THR A 57 16.06 -18.54 4.62
C THR A 57 16.65 -18.30 3.23
N THR A 58 16.28 -19.15 2.27
CA THR A 58 16.86 -19.12 0.92
C THR A 58 15.85 -18.69 -0.14
N LEU A 59 16.36 -18.16 -1.25
CA LEU A 59 15.51 -17.86 -2.42
C LEU A 59 14.89 -19.12 -3.03
N ARG A 60 15.58 -20.29 -2.91
CA ARG A 60 15.09 -21.54 -3.43
C ARG A 60 13.84 -22.02 -2.69
N GLU A 61 13.84 -21.90 -1.37
CA GLU A 61 12.67 -22.16 -0.52
C GLU A 61 11.53 -21.20 -0.82
N ALA A 62 11.82 -19.88 -0.88
CA ALA A 62 10.83 -18.87 -1.26
C ALA A 62 10.17 -19.21 -2.62
N LYS A 63 10.98 -19.66 -3.59
CA LYS A 63 10.49 -20.08 -4.91
C LYS A 63 9.57 -21.29 -4.80
N SER A 64 9.92 -22.31 -4.01
CA SER A 64 9.10 -23.49 -3.79
C SER A 64 7.76 -23.13 -3.15
N VAL A 65 7.77 -22.33 -2.07
CA VAL A 65 6.56 -21.89 -1.37
C VAL A 65 5.61 -21.12 -2.30
N ILE A 66 6.15 -20.18 -3.09
CA ILE A 66 5.35 -19.33 -3.98
C ILE A 66 4.77 -20.14 -5.14
N TYR A 67 5.56 -21.00 -5.79
CA TYR A 67 5.07 -21.80 -6.93
C TYR A 67 4.07 -22.88 -6.54
N ASN A 68 4.17 -23.40 -5.32
CA ASN A 68 3.18 -24.30 -4.74
C ASN A 68 1.86 -23.57 -4.37
N GLY A 69 1.76 -22.25 -4.61
CA GLY A 69 0.55 -21.49 -4.37
C GLY A 69 0.26 -21.21 -2.90
N LYS A 70 1.23 -21.35 -2.00
CA LYS A 70 1.05 -21.16 -0.55
C LYS A 70 0.96 -19.69 -0.13
N VAL A 71 1.12 -18.75 -1.06
CA VAL A 71 1.05 -17.30 -0.79
C VAL A 71 -0.22 -16.72 -1.38
N ILE A 72 -1.04 -16.13 -0.54
CA ILE A 72 -2.27 -15.46 -0.89
C ILE A 72 -2.06 -13.97 -0.62
N VAL A 73 -2.35 -13.13 -1.61
CA VAL A 73 -2.31 -11.67 -1.48
C VAL A 73 -3.69 -11.12 -1.84
N ASP A 74 -4.31 -10.40 -0.93
CA ASP A 74 -5.66 -9.87 -1.07
C ASP A 74 -6.70 -10.94 -1.49
N GLY A 75 -6.63 -12.13 -0.87
CA GLY A 75 -7.52 -13.25 -1.16
C GLY A 75 -7.23 -14.00 -2.46
N ILE A 76 -6.16 -13.64 -3.20
CA ILE A 76 -5.80 -14.26 -4.49
C ILE A 76 -4.45 -14.96 -4.38
N ILE A 77 -4.38 -16.23 -4.79
CA ILE A 77 -3.12 -17.01 -4.83
C ILE A 77 -2.16 -16.38 -5.83
N ARG A 78 -0.96 -16.01 -5.37
CA ARG A 78 0.08 -15.42 -6.22
C ARG A 78 1.26 -16.35 -6.40
N LYS A 79 1.49 -16.79 -7.64
CA LYS A 79 2.58 -17.71 -8.01
C LYS A 79 3.80 -17.01 -8.61
N SER A 80 3.96 -15.70 -8.41
CA SER A 80 5.08 -14.92 -8.95
C SER A 80 6.00 -14.41 -7.86
N LEU A 81 7.30 -14.70 -7.99
CA LEU A 81 8.36 -14.17 -7.11
C LEU A 81 8.44 -12.62 -7.13
N HIS A 82 8.09 -12.06 -8.29
CA HIS A 82 8.21 -10.65 -8.63
C HIS A 82 6.93 -9.84 -8.39
N HIS A 83 5.87 -10.48 -7.86
CA HIS A 83 4.62 -9.78 -7.60
C HIS A 83 4.85 -8.64 -6.59
N SER A 84 4.29 -7.48 -6.91
CA SER A 84 4.41 -6.28 -6.06
C SER A 84 3.41 -6.37 -4.90
N ILE A 85 3.92 -6.30 -3.68
CA ILE A 85 3.11 -6.19 -2.47
C ILE A 85 3.35 -4.81 -1.90
N GLY A 86 2.31 -4.05 -1.66
CA GLY A 86 2.38 -2.65 -1.28
C GLY A 86 1.54 -2.27 -0.07
N LEU A 87 1.20 -1.00 -0.01
CA LEU A 87 0.48 -0.40 1.11
C LEU A 87 -0.92 -0.99 1.26
N MET A 88 -1.27 -1.35 2.50
CA MET A 88 -2.54 -1.96 2.91
C MET A 88 -2.83 -3.33 2.30
N ASP A 89 -1.88 -3.96 1.57
CA ASP A 89 -2.06 -5.32 1.08
C ASP A 89 -2.11 -6.32 2.25
N VAL A 90 -3.02 -7.28 2.14
CA VAL A 90 -3.17 -8.38 3.09
C VAL A 90 -2.47 -9.61 2.54
N VAL A 91 -1.58 -10.20 3.32
CA VAL A 91 -0.77 -11.37 2.96
C VAL A 91 -1.06 -12.51 3.91
N GLU A 92 -1.49 -13.63 3.34
CA GLU A 92 -1.74 -14.88 4.05
C GLU A 92 -0.77 -15.97 3.55
N LEU A 93 -0.33 -16.83 4.46
CA LEU A 93 0.52 -17.97 4.15
C LEU A 93 -0.24 -19.24 4.51
N GLN A 94 -0.48 -20.12 3.52
CA GLN A 94 -1.11 -21.41 3.79
C GLN A 94 -0.22 -22.26 4.71
N GLY A 95 -0.82 -22.74 5.80
CA GLY A 95 -0.12 -23.50 6.83
C GLY A 95 0.42 -22.66 7.99
N VAL A 96 0.23 -21.34 7.95
CA VAL A 96 0.51 -20.42 9.06
C VAL A 96 -0.80 -19.72 9.42
N SER A 97 -1.12 -19.65 10.70
CA SER A 97 -2.35 -19.00 11.18
C SER A 97 -2.31 -17.49 11.07
N ASP A 98 -1.10 -16.93 10.97
CA ASP A 98 -0.88 -15.49 10.99
C ASP A 98 -1.25 -14.86 9.65
N VAL A 99 -2.02 -13.78 9.69
CA VAL A 99 -2.34 -12.92 8.57
C VAL A 99 -1.60 -11.60 8.76
N TYR A 100 -1.00 -11.09 7.71
CA TYR A 100 -0.19 -9.87 7.76
C TYR A 100 -0.81 -8.78 6.88
N ARG A 101 -0.82 -7.54 7.37
CA ARG A 101 -1.13 -6.35 6.58
C ARG A 101 0.12 -5.47 6.50
N LEU A 102 0.43 -4.94 5.30
CA LEU A 102 1.54 -4.02 5.14
C LEU A 102 1.09 -2.59 5.42
N VAL A 103 1.65 -2.01 6.47
CA VAL A 103 1.28 -0.68 6.95
C VAL A 103 2.55 0.18 7.07
N PRO A 104 2.47 1.50 6.83
CA PRO A 104 3.58 2.39 7.12
C PRO A 104 3.76 2.49 8.64
N THR A 105 4.98 2.30 9.12
CA THR A 105 5.34 2.48 10.53
C THR A 105 6.46 3.51 10.66
N HIS A 106 6.71 3.99 11.86
CA HIS A 106 7.72 5.02 12.10
C HIS A 106 9.09 4.60 11.54
N GLY A 107 9.60 5.40 10.59
CA GLY A 107 10.88 5.12 9.92
C GLY A 107 10.82 4.06 8.80
N HIS A 108 9.71 3.34 8.65
CA HIS A 108 9.54 2.30 7.63
C HIS A 108 8.30 2.54 6.77
N THR A 109 8.47 2.59 5.47
CA THR A 109 7.36 2.84 4.52
C THR A 109 6.38 1.66 4.45
N LEU A 110 6.87 0.44 4.61
CA LEU A 110 6.07 -0.79 4.57
C LEU A 110 6.62 -1.77 5.60
N GLN A 111 5.79 -2.10 6.59
CA GLN A 111 6.08 -3.12 7.59
C GLN A 111 4.87 -4.05 7.74
N PRO A 112 5.06 -5.37 7.79
CA PRO A 112 3.98 -6.29 8.05
C PRO A 112 3.59 -6.22 9.54
N ILE A 113 2.31 -6.01 9.80
CA ILE A 113 1.70 -6.18 11.12
C ILE A 113 0.79 -7.39 11.09
N LYS A 114 0.71 -8.11 12.19
CA LYS A 114 -0.28 -9.20 12.34
C LYS A 114 -1.66 -8.58 12.54
N ILE A 115 -2.65 -9.13 11.86
CA ILE A 115 -4.05 -8.70 11.97
C ILE A 115 -4.94 -9.89 12.35
N GLU A 116 -6.11 -9.59 12.88
CA GLU A 116 -7.13 -10.58 13.18
C GLU A 116 -7.73 -11.18 11.91
N THR A 117 -8.20 -12.42 12.01
CA THR A 117 -8.79 -13.14 10.87
C THR A 117 -10.04 -12.46 10.31
N ASP A 118 -10.78 -11.72 11.14
CA ASP A 118 -11.99 -11.01 10.73
C ASP A 118 -11.69 -9.81 9.84
N GLU A 119 -10.49 -9.24 9.96
CA GLU A 119 -10.07 -8.12 9.12
C GLU A 119 -9.41 -8.53 7.80
N LYS A 120 -9.13 -9.82 7.61
CA LYS A 120 -8.44 -10.29 6.39
C LYS A 120 -9.18 -10.00 5.09
N SER A 121 -10.51 -9.94 5.15
CA SER A 121 -11.37 -9.63 4.01
C SER A 121 -11.54 -8.13 3.74
N LYS A 122 -10.98 -7.26 4.59
CA LYS A 122 -11.15 -5.81 4.51
C LYS A 122 -9.84 -5.13 4.14
N LYS A 123 -9.89 -4.22 3.19
CA LYS A 123 -8.74 -3.44 2.74
C LYS A 123 -9.10 -1.97 2.62
N LEU A 124 -8.26 -1.10 3.16
CA LEU A 124 -8.40 0.34 2.98
C LEU A 124 -7.63 0.77 1.74
N VAL A 125 -8.31 1.45 0.82
CA VAL A 125 -7.73 1.95 -0.42
C VAL A 125 -7.99 3.43 -0.59
N LYS A 126 -7.00 4.18 -1.08
CA LYS A 126 -7.13 5.60 -1.39
C LYS A 126 -7.53 5.80 -2.84
N VAL A 127 -8.49 6.68 -3.07
CA VAL A 127 -8.92 7.09 -4.41
C VAL A 127 -7.87 8.02 -5.02
N THR A 128 -7.30 7.61 -6.15
CA THR A 128 -6.27 8.38 -6.87
C THR A 128 -6.81 9.05 -8.12
N SER A 129 -7.85 8.48 -8.73
CA SER A 129 -8.46 9.03 -9.93
C SER A 129 -9.97 8.78 -9.96
N LYS A 130 -10.70 9.70 -10.60
CA LYS A 130 -12.14 9.63 -10.81
C LYS A 130 -12.38 9.96 -12.28
N THR A 131 -12.93 9.02 -13.04
CA THR A 131 -13.17 9.17 -14.48
C THR A 131 -14.62 8.82 -14.82
N THR A 132 -15.23 9.55 -15.74
CA THR A 132 -16.56 9.23 -16.26
C THR A 132 -16.41 8.32 -17.46
N ILE A 133 -17.10 7.18 -17.45
CA ILE A 133 -17.14 6.20 -18.53
C ILE A 133 -18.46 6.28 -19.30
N LYS A 134 -18.56 5.50 -20.39
CA LYS A 134 -19.82 5.43 -21.19
C LYS A 134 -21.01 5.11 -20.30
N GLY A 135 -22.14 5.77 -20.54
CA GLY A 135 -23.35 5.65 -19.73
C GLY A 135 -23.36 6.51 -18.47
N LYS A 136 -22.55 7.57 -18.40
CA LYS A 136 -22.45 8.52 -17.27
C LYS A 136 -22.09 7.87 -15.93
N LYS A 137 -21.55 6.64 -15.95
CA LYS A 137 -21.09 5.96 -14.74
C LYS A 137 -19.73 6.49 -14.31
N THR A 138 -19.49 6.58 -13.00
CA THR A 138 -18.21 7.02 -12.45
C THR A 138 -17.34 5.83 -12.14
N GLN A 139 -16.14 5.83 -12.67
CA GLN A 139 -15.09 4.85 -12.32
C GLN A 139 -14.08 5.49 -11.38
N LEU A 140 -13.87 4.86 -10.25
CA LEU A 140 -12.85 5.22 -9.27
C LEU A 140 -11.62 4.36 -9.48
N GLY A 141 -10.45 4.99 -9.56
CA GLY A 141 -9.16 4.29 -9.57
C GLY A 141 -8.46 4.46 -8.24
N PHE A 142 -7.88 3.36 -7.73
CA PHE A 142 -7.25 3.31 -6.41
C PHE A 142 -5.73 3.23 -6.49
N HIS A 143 -5.07 3.48 -5.36
CA HIS A 143 -3.61 3.47 -5.25
C HIS A 143 -2.96 2.09 -5.51
N ASP A 144 -3.73 1.01 -5.41
CA ASP A 144 -3.33 -0.37 -5.69
C ASP A 144 -3.62 -0.83 -7.13
N GLY A 145 -4.00 0.12 -8.01
CA GLY A 145 -4.28 -0.14 -9.42
C GLY A 145 -5.64 -0.79 -9.70
N ARG A 146 -6.46 -1.05 -8.69
CA ARG A 146 -7.84 -1.51 -8.88
C ARG A 146 -8.72 -0.39 -9.34
N THR A 147 -9.82 -0.75 -10.03
CA THR A 147 -10.84 0.19 -10.45
C THR A 147 -12.21 -0.37 -10.11
N ILE A 148 -13.10 0.48 -9.59
CA ILE A 148 -14.47 0.12 -9.25
C ILE A 148 -15.41 1.16 -9.86
N ILE A 149 -16.51 0.71 -10.42
CA ILE A 149 -17.59 1.59 -10.85
C ILE A 149 -18.47 1.85 -9.64
N ALA A 150 -18.59 3.10 -9.23
CA ALA A 150 -19.38 3.51 -8.08
C ALA A 150 -20.29 4.68 -8.45
N GLU A 151 -21.48 4.67 -7.88
CA GLU A 151 -22.46 5.76 -8.01
C GLU A 151 -22.32 6.79 -6.87
N ASN A 152 -21.46 6.50 -5.88
CA ASN A 152 -21.31 7.31 -4.68
C ASN A 152 -20.54 8.60 -4.96
N ASP A 153 -20.86 9.63 -4.17
CA ASP A 153 -20.14 10.92 -4.19
C ASP A 153 -18.81 10.80 -3.45
N VAL A 154 -17.85 10.17 -4.14
CA VAL A 154 -16.48 9.96 -3.65
C VAL A 154 -15.54 10.88 -4.41
N ASN A 155 -14.67 11.59 -3.70
CA ASN A 155 -13.70 12.50 -4.28
C ASN A 155 -12.30 11.91 -4.33
N VAL A 156 -11.46 12.43 -5.21
CA VAL A 156 -10.05 12.09 -5.26
C VAL A 156 -9.38 12.53 -3.96
N GLY A 157 -8.69 11.59 -3.31
CA GLY A 157 -8.07 11.78 -1.99
C GLY A 157 -8.82 11.10 -0.86
N ASP A 158 -10.10 10.78 -1.03
CA ASP A 158 -10.87 10.00 -0.05
C ASP A 158 -10.35 8.57 0.02
N SER A 159 -10.70 7.86 1.07
CA SER A 159 -10.37 6.45 1.25
C SER A 159 -11.64 5.62 1.25
N CYS A 160 -11.56 4.44 0.65
CA CYS A 160 -12.66 3.48 0.65
C CYS A 160 -12.23 2.21 1.39
N LEU A 161 -13.09 1.70 2.25
CA LEU A 161 -12.97 0.36 2.80
C LEU A 161 -13.61 -0.60 1.80
N ILE A 162 -12.81 -1.49 1.24
CA ILE A 162 -13.30 -2.47 0.27
C ILE A 162 -13.22 -3.89 0.84
N GLN A 163 -14.17 -4.71 0.44
CA GLN A 163 -14.15 -6.15 0.67
C GLN A 163 -13.29 -6.82 -0.39
N ILE A 164 -12.35 -7.64 0.01
CA ILE A 164 -11.50 -8.45 -0.87
C ILE A 164 -11.85 -9.94 -0.73
N PRO A 165 -11.83 -10.72 -1.80
CA PRO A 165 -11.46 -10.38 -3.19
C PRO A 165 -12.58 -9.75 -4.04
N GLU A 166 -13.81 -9.64 -3.56
CA GLU A 166 -15.01 -9.26 -4.32
C GLU A 166 -15.00 -7.81 -4.82
N GLN A 167 -14.18 -6.93 -4.24
CA GLN A 167 -14.05 -5.51 -4.58
C GLN A 167 -15.34 -4.70 -4.36
N LYS A 168 -16.13 -5.04 -3.35
CA LYS A 168 -17.29 -4.24 -2.94
C LYS A 168 -16.87 -3.13 -2.00
N ILE A 169 -17.37 -1.91 -2.19
CA ILE A 169 -17.17 -0.79 -1.27
C ILE A 169 -18.09 -1.03 -0.07
N LEU A 170 -17.49 -1.14 1.13
CA LEU A 170 -18.21 -1.29 2.39
C LEU A 170 -18.48 0.07 3.02
N ASP A 171 -17.49 0.97 3.00
CA ASP A 171 -17.56 2.28 3.62
C ASP A 171 -16.67 3.28 2.88
N VAL A 172 -16.99 4.57 3.00
CA VAL A 172 -16.25 5.67 2.41
C VAL A 172 -15.83 6.66 3.49
N ILE A 173 -14.53 6.82 3.65
CA ILE A 173 -13.93 7.75 4.60
C ILE A 173 -13.51 9.00 3.83
N LYS A 174 -14.27 10.08 4.01
CA LYS A 174 -13.96 11.35 3.36
C LYS A 174 -12.76 12.02 4.02
N LEU A 175 -11.91 12.62 3.19
CA LEU A 175 -10.78 13.42 3.64
C LEU A 175 -11.27 14.84 3.93
N GLU A 176 -11.72 15.08 5.15
CA GLU A 176 -12.29 16.35 5.63
C GLU A 176 -11.51 16.84 6.86
N LYS A 177 -11.88 18.02 7.37
CA LYS A 177 -11.39 18.52 8.65
C LYS A 177 -11.74 17.54 9.77
N ASP A 178 -10.84 17.39 10.74
CA ASP A 178 -10.93 16.48 11.90
C ASP A 178 -10.90 14.98 11.56
N SER A 179 -10.73 14.60 10.28
CA SER A 179 -10.52 13.19 9.91
C SER A 179 -9.17 12.68 10.42
N LEU A 180 -9.15 11.41 10.85
CA LEU A 180 -7.95 10.70 11.27
C LEU A 180 -7.21 10.19 10.03
N VAL A 181 -5.91 10.47 9.94
CA VAL A 181 -5.08 10.13 8.78
C VAL A 181 -3.77 9.50 9.19
N ILE A 182 -3.23 8.63 8.34
CA ILE A 182 -1.88 8.06 8.48
C ILE A 182 -0.97 8.60 7.38
N VAL A 183 0.25 8.96 7.76
CA VAL A 183 1.27 9.40 6.82
C VAL A 183 1.95 8.18 6.19
N THR A 184 1.91 8.09 4.86
CA THR A 184 2.40 6.92 4.12
C THR A 184 3.87 7.01 3.74
N ARG A 185 4.42 8.23 3.64
CA ARG A 185 5.83 8.46 3.22
C ARG A 185 6.36 9.77 3.79
N GLY A 186 7.68 9.87 3.82
CA GLY A 186 8.42 11.03 4.31
C GLY A 186 9.00 10.80 5.70
N ILE A 187 9.47 11.85 6.34
CA ILE A 187 10.09 11.79 7.67
C ILE A 187 9.08 11.33 8.73
N ASN A 188 7.82 11.73 8.59
CA ASN A 188 6.75 11.42 9.53
C ASN A 188 5.98 10.14 9.15
N THR A 189 6.57 9.24 8.36
CA THR A 189 5.93 7.99 7.92
C THR A 189 5.43 7.18 9.12
N GLY A 190 4.19 6.66 9.00
CA GLY A 190 3.55 5.82 10.03
C GLY A 190 2.95 6.59 11.20
N GLN A 191 3.13 7.90 11.26
CA GLN A 191 2.47 8.71 12.27
C GLN A 191 0.99 8.92 11.91
N VAL A 192 0.17 8.90 12.93
CA VAL A 192 -1.27 9.13 12.83
C VAL A 192 -1.57 10.52 13.39
N GLY A 193 -2.39 11.27 12.69
CA GLY A 193 -2.74 12.64 13.09
C GLY A 193 -4.13 13.04 12.61
N HIS A 194 -4.63 14.16 13.12
CA HIS A 194 -5.89 14.75 12.72
C HIS A 194 -5.68 15.88 11.71
N VAL A 195 -6.57 15.98 10.74
CA VAL A 195 -6.58 17.03 9.73
C VAL A 195 -7.13 18.31 10.33
N ASN A 196 -6.33 19.39 10.38
CA ASN A 196 -6.78 20.70 10.85
C ASN A 196 -7.42 21.52 9.71
N SER A 197 -6.74 21.57 8.57
CA SER A 197 -7.23 22.30 7.40
C SER A 197 -6.69 21.66 6.12
N ILE A 198 -7.43 21.89 5.04
CA ILE A 198 -7.09 21.40 3.71
C ILE A 198 -6.95 22.62 2.80
N ASN A 199 -5.74 22.83 2.30
CA ASN A 199 -5.42 23.89 1.35
C ASN A 199 -5.66 23.37 -0.07
N LYS A 200 -6.51 24.05 -0.85
CA LYS A 200 -6.79 23.69 -2.24
C LYS A 200 -5.51 23.79 -3.08
N ALA A 201 -5.43 23.00 -4.13
CA ALA A 201 -4.36 23.10 -5.10
C ALA A 201 -4.39 24.47 -5.80
N THR A 202 -3.21 25.04 -6.01
CA THR A 202 -2.99 26.23 -6.84
C THR A 202 -2.22 25.83 -8.09
N PHE A 203 -2.00 26.74 -9.03
CA PHE A 203 -1.25 26.45 -10.25
C PHE A 203 0.16 25.91 -9.98
N THR A 204 0.82 26.37 -8.92
CA THR A 204 2.21 25.99 -8.58
C THR A 204 2.31 24.91 -7.50
N LEU A 205 1.28 24.75 -6.66
CA LEU A 205 1.30 23.85 -5.50
C LEU A 205 0.16 22.85 -5.55
N SER A 206 0.49 21.57 -5.36
CA SER A 206 -0.51 20.51 -5.17
C SER A 206 -1.32 20.71 -3.90
N LYS A 207 -2.49 20.08 -3.79
CA LYS A 207 -3.34 20.07 -2.59
C LYS A 207 -2.51 19.70 -1.36
N ARG A 208 -2.56 20.53 -0.32
CA ARG A 208 -1.82 20.35 0.94
C ARG A 208 -2.75 20.20 2.12
N ILE A 209 -2.29 19.51 3.14
CA ILE A 209 -3.03 19.25 4.36
C ILE A 209 -2.18 19.68 5.54
N ASN A 210 -2.77 20.41 6.45
CA ASN A 210 -2.20 20.70 7.75
C ASN A 210 -2.67 19.65 8.75
N LEU A 211 -1.73 18.92 9.33
CA LEU A 211 -1.98 17.85 10.30
C LEU A 211 -1.45 18.24 11.66
N THR A 212 -2.15 17.81 12.70
CA THR A 212 -1.61 17.79 14.07
C THR A 212 -1.23 16.37 14.43
N ILE A 213 0.06 16.18 14.72
CA ILE A 213 0.66 14.93 15.17
C ILE A 213 1.38 15.22 16.48
N ASP A 214 1.04 14.54 17.57
CA ASP A 214 1.68 14.70 18.88
C ASP A 214 1.84 16.18 19.30
N LYS A 215 0.77 16.99 19.14
CA LYS A 215 0.70 18.45 19.44
C LYS A 215 1.55 19.35 18.50
N LYS A 216 2.25 18.79 17.51
CA LYS A 216 2.99 19.56 16.51
C LYS A 216 2.18 19.67 15.23
N LYS A 217 2.22 20.83 14.60
CA LYS A 217 1.55 21.08 13.31
C LYS A 217 2.52 20.85 12.17
N PHE A 218 2.11 20.07 11.18
CA PHE A 218 2.88 19.77 9.98
C PHE A 218 2.04 20.06 8.74
N GLU A 219 2.65 20.66 7.75
CA GLU A 219 2.07 20.83 6.41
C GLU A 219 2.68 19.79 5.47
N MET A 220 1.85 19.06 4.75
CA MET A 220 2.32 18.07 3.78
C MET A 220 1.37 17.92 2.59
N PRO A 221 1.87 17.39 1.45
CA PRO A 221 1.03 17.08 0.30
C PRO A 221 -0.05 16.03 0.64
N ALA A 222 -1.26 16.24 0.13
CA ALA A 222 -2.37 15.31 0.33
C ALA A 222 -2.09 13.89 -0.21
N ASP A 223 -1.19 13.76 -1.19
CA ASP A 223 -0.82 12.46 -1.77
C ASP A 223 -0.09 11.54 -0.78
N LEU A 224 0.57 12.12 0.23
CA LEU A 224 1.32 11.37 1.23
C LEU A 224 0.48 10.85 2.38
N VAL A 225 -0.83 11.10 2.37
CA VAL A 225 -1.71 10.80 3.49
C VAL A 225 -2.85 9.91 3.04
N ILE A 226 -3.30 9.02 3.92
CA ILE A 226 -4.51 8.20 3.74
C ILE A 226 -5.43 8.42 4.93
N ALA A 227 -6.71 8.71 4.66
CA ALA A 227 -7.73 8.79 5.71
C ALA A 227 -8.04 7.37 6.21
N VAL A 228 -7.97 7.18 7.52
CA VAL A 228 -8.15 5.87 8.18
C VAL A 228 -9.38 5.81 9.07
N GLY A 229 -10.03 6.94 9.31
CA GLY A 229 -11.22 7.04 10.14
C GLY A 229 -11.56 8.47 10.50
N LYS A 230 -12.48 8.64 11.43
CA LYS A 230 -12.78 9.94 12.07
C LYS A 230 -12.11 10.02 13.44
N GLU A 231 -12.68 9.40 14.46
CA GLU A 231 -12.12 9.37 15.82
C GLU A 231 -11.20 8.17 16.05
N LYS A 232 -11.59 7.01 15.51
CA LYS A 232 -10.83 5.76 15.60
C LYS A 232 -10.53 5.22 14.21
N PRO A 233 -9.41 4.51 14.03
CA PRO A 233 -9.11 3.86 12.76
C PRO A 233 -10.13 2.74 12.52
N VAL A 234 -10.61 2.62 11.27
CA VAL A 234 -11.59 1.60 10.84
C VAL A 234 -10.95 0.22 10.71
N ILE A 235 -9.62 0.17 10.57
CA ILE A 235 -8.82 -1.05 10.46
C ILE A 235 -7.64 -1.00 11.42
N GLN A 236 -7.12 -2.15 11.81
CA GLN A 236 -5.92 -2.26 12.61
C GLN A 236 -4.70 -1.75 11.82
N ILE A 237 -4.02 -0.73 12.39
CA ILE A 237 -2.84 -0.08 11.81
C ILE A 237 -1.62 -0.09 12.74
N ARG A 238 -1.78 -0.60 13.95
CA ARG A 238 -0.72 -0.82 14.95
C ARG A 238 -0.95 -2.13 15.68
#